data_90381895ed558ccba2a996f52a1ad6f3
#
_entry.id   90381895ed558ccba2a996f52a1ad6f3
#
_cell.length_a   1.000
_cell.length_b   1.000
_cell.length_c   1.000
_cell.angle_alpha   90.00
_cell.angle_beta   90.00
_cell.angle_gamma   90.00
#
_symmetry.space_group_name_H-M   'P 1'
#
loop_
_entity.id
_entity.type
_entity.pdbx_description
1 polymer ?
#
loop_
_entity_poly.entity_id
_entity_poly.type
_entity_poly.pdbx_seq_one_letter_code
_entity_poly.pdbx_strand_id
1 'polypeptide(L)'
;MSVELVPVRDVATRAAAERLIREYLEFIAEIALRNYQLTFDIEAMIASDLHDESKFFPPAGRFYVVRHAGEFVGVGCLKRLTPAVAEIQRMYVQPAVRGVGAGRLLVERLLADARAMQFKAIRLESLRVLSPAHALYRSVGFREIEPYNESSMTDYQSRDALTTYHSSAVFMELAL
;
A
#
# COMPACT_ATOMS: atom_id res chain seq x y z
N MET A 1 13.86 20.82 4.16
CA MET A 1 12.37 20.88 4.05
C MET A 1 11.82 19.64 4.71
N SER A 2 10.80 19.80 5.57
CA SER A 2 10.22 18.69 6.36
C SER A 2 9.31 17.79 5.50
N VAL A 3 9.29 16.51 5.83
CA VAL A 3 8.31 15.55 5.34
C VAL A 3 7.17 15.47 6.36
N GLU A 4 5.93 15.55 5.91
CA GLU A 4 4.74 15.54 6.76
C GLU A 4 3.73 14.52 6.26
N LEU A 5 3.08 13.79 7.19
CA LEU A 5 1.96 12.91 6.88
C LEU A 5 0.64 13.63 7.12
N VAL A 6 -0.17 13.72 6.09
CA VAL A 6 -1.47 14.39 6.13
C VAL A 6 -2.57 13.34 5.97
N PRO A 7 -3.49 13.20 6.94
CA PRO A 7 -4.63 12.30 6.78
C PRO A 7 -5.52 12.72 5.60
N VAL A 8 -5.99 11.75 4.83
CA VAL A 8 -6.95 12.00 3.74
C VAL A 8 -8.33 12.23 4.34
N ARG A 9 -8.84 13.47 4.25
CA ARG A 9 -10.11 13.87 4.88
C ARG A 9 -10.96 14.81 4.03
N ASP A 10 -10.32 15.72 3.32
CA ASP A 10 -10.95 16.79 2.55
C ASP A 10 -10.78 16.61 1.03
N VAL A 11 -11.38 17.48 0.26
CA VAL A 11 -11.34 17.43 -1.20
C VAL A 11 -9.92 17.48 -1.74
N ALA A 12 -9.06 18.31 -1.17
CA ALA A 12 -7.68 18.48 -1.65
C ALA A 12 -6.84 17.23 -1.41
N THR A 13 -6.91 16.65 -0.20
CA THR A 13 -6.19 15.43 0.15
C THR A 13 -6.75 14.20 -0.58
N ARG A 14 -8.07 14.12 -0.83
CA ARG A 14 -8.68 13.06 -1.65
C ARG A 14 -8.22 13.14 -3.11
N ALA A 15 -8.20 14.32 -3.71
CA ALA A 15 -7.71 14.50 -5.08
C ALA A 15 -6.21 14.15 -5.20
N ALA A 16 -5.41 14.52 -4.21
CA ALA A 16 -3.99 14.14 -4.15
C ALA A 16 -3.82 12.63 -4.01
N ALA A 17 -4.60 11.98 -3.16
CA ALA A 17 -4.57 10.53 -2.97
C ALA A 17 -4.95 9.80 -4.26
N GLU A 18 -6.02 10.21 -4.95
CA GLU A 18 -6.42 9.63 -6.23
C GLU A 18 -5.31 9.72 -7.27
N ARG A 19 -4.73 10.90 -7.46
CA ARG A 19 -3.62 11.10 -8.40
C ARG A 19 -2.43 10.19 -8.08
N LEU A 20 -2.01 10.14 -6.81
CA LEU A 20 -0.86 9.33 -6.38
C LEU A 20 -1.11 7.83 -6.45
N ILE A 21 -2.33 7.37 -6.15
CA ILE A 21 -2.73 5.97 -6.33
C ILE A 21 -2.75 5.62 -7.82
N ARG A 22 -3.25 6.49 -8.69
CA ARG A 22 -3.23 6.28 -10.14
C ARG A 22 -1.80 6.16 -10.65
N GLU A 23 -0.92 7.09 -10.32
CA GLU A 23 0.51 7.02 -10.68
C GLU A 23 1.15 5.69 -10.23
N TYR A 24 0.85 5.27 -9.00
CA TYR A 24 1.33 4.00 -8.45
C TYR A 24 0.80 2.80 -9.21
N LEU A 25 -0.51 2.73 -9.44
CA LEU A 25 -1.14 1.58 -10.10
C LEU A 25 -0.74 1.48 -11.57
N GLU A 26 -0.61 2.58 -12.29
CA GLU A 26 -0.09 2.61 -13.65
C GLU A 26 1.36 2.08 -13.71
N PHE A 27 2.21 2.53 -12.80
CA PHE A 27 3.58 2.04 -12.66
C PHE A 27 3.63 0.53 -12.36
N ILE A 28 2.82 0.05 -11.42
CA ILE A 28 2.72 -1.38 -11.07
C ILE A 28 2.17 -2.20 -12.24
N ALA A 29 1.14 -1.70 -12.93
CA ALA A 29 0.54 -2.38 -14.07
C ALA A 29 1.53 -2.56 -15.23
N GLU A 30 2.32 -1.53 -15.54
CA GLU A 30 3.37 -1.61 -16.56
C GLU A 30 4.41 -2.68 -16.22
N ILE A 31 4.90 -2.69 -14.98
CA ILE A 31 5.86 -3.69 -14.50
C ILE A 31 5.26 -5.10 -14.52
N ALA A 32 4.03 -5.25 -14.05
CA ALA A 32 3.34 -6.54 -13.99
C ALA A 32 3.08 -7.11 -15.39
N LEU A 33 2.66 -6.27 -16.32
CA LEU A 33 2.46 -6.70 -17.71
C LEU A 33 3.78 -7.12 -18.35
N ARG A 34 4.84 -6.32 -18.20
CA ARG A 34 6.15 -6.57 -18.81
C ARG A 34 6.81 -7.84 -18.27
N ASN A 35 6.74 -8.09 -16.97
CA ASN A 35 7.50 -9.17 -16.34
C ASN A 35 6.68 -10.46 -16.15
N TYR A 36 5.37 -10.34 -16.00
CA TYR A 36 4.51 -11.45 -15.54
C TYR A 36 3.26 -11.68 -16.40
N GLN A 37 3.02 -10.86 -17.43
CA GLN A 37 1.83 -10.89 -18.28
C GLN A 37 0.51 -10.67 -17.48
N LEU A 38 0.61 -9.98 -16.34
CA LEU A 38 -0.54 -9.65 -15.51
C LEU A 38 -1.11 -8.29 -15.89
N THR A 39 -2.45 -8.18 -15.87
CA THR A 39 -3.19 -6.94 -16.07
C THR A 39 -4.03 -6.62 -14.83
N PHE A 40 -4.26 -5.33 -14.58
CA PHE A 40 -5.08 -4.83 -13.48
C PHE A 40 -6.16 -3.88 -14.00
N ASP A 41 -7.35 -3.96 -13.41
CA ASP A 41 -8.40 -2.97 -13.63
C ASP A 41 -8.17 -1.79 -12.68
N ILE A 42 -7.37 -0.83 -13.15
CA ILE A 42 -6.94 0.35 -12.37
C ILE A 42 -8.15 1.18 -11.94
N GLU A 43 -9.14 1.38 -12.81
CA GLU A 43 -10.32 2.19 -12.48
C GLU A 43 -11.16 1.54 -11.38
N ALA A 44 -11.38 0.22 -11.46
CA ALA A 44 -12.08 -0.51 -10.40
C ALA A 44 -11.31 -0.45 -9.06
N MET A 45 -9.97 -0.53 -9.10
CA MET A 45 -9.14 -0.44 -7.90
C MET A 45 -9.21 0.95 -7.27
N ILE A 46 -9.12 2.02 -8.06
CA ILE A 46 -9.23 3.41 -7.58
C ILE A 46 -10.62 3.67 -7.00
N ALA A 47 -11.67 3.24 -7.69
CA ALA A 47 -13.04 3.38 -7.22
C ALA A 47 -13.23 2.69 -5.85
N SER A 48 -12.75 1.47 -5.71
CA SER A 48 -12.78 0.75 -4.43
C SER A 48 -12.00 1.47 -3.33
N ASP A 49 -10.84 2.03 -3.64
CA ASP A 49 -9.98 2.69 -2.65
C ASP A 49 -10.57 4.00 -2.10
N LEU A 50 -11.28 4.75 -2.94
CA LEU A 50 -11.75 6.11 -2.61
C LEU A 50 -13.23 6.20 -2.24
N HIS A 51 -14.05 5.28 -2.75
CA HIS A 51 -15.51 5.31 -2.54
C HIS A 51 -15.97 4.35 -1.44
N ASP A 52 -15.19 3.32 -1.12
CA ASP A 52 -15.47 2.45 0.03
C ASP A 52 -14.89 3.06 1.32
N GLU A 53 -15.70 3.86 2.01
CA GLU A 53 -15.31 4.49 3.28
C GLU A 53 -14.94 3.46 4.37
N SER A 54 -15.39 2.20 4.26
CA SER A 54 -15.05 1.15 5.21
C SER A 54 -13.66 0.55 5.02
N LYS A 55 -12.98 0.88 3.92
CA LYS A 55 -11.71 0.25 3.56
C LYS A 55 -10.51 0.92 4.24
N PHE A 56 -10.24 2.18 3.91
CA PHE A 56 -9.06 2.90 4.38
C PHE A 56 -9.37 4.06 5.32
N PHE A 57 -10.64 4.45 5.45
CA PHE A 57 -11.00 5.59 6.26
C PHE A 57 -11.26 5.20 7.73
N PRO A 58 -10.98 6.11 8.69
CA PRO A 58 -11.30 5.87 10.09
C PRO A 58 -12.80 5.62 10.32
N PRO A 59 -13.19 4.76 11.26
CA PRO A 59 -12.33 4.03 12.21
C PRO A 59 -11.71 2.75 11.63
N ALA A 60 -12.19 2.25 10.47
CA ALA A 60 -11.84 0.93 9.92
C ALA A 60 -10.37 0.84 9.46
N GLY A 61 -9.84 1.91 8.88
CA GLY A 61 -8.49 1.97 8.35
C GLY A 61 -7.76 3.28 8.63
N ARG A 62 -6.66 3.49 7.90
CA ARG A 62 -5.89 4.74 7.88
C ARG A 62 -5.49 5.07 6.47
N PHE A 63 -5.54 6.35 6.12
CA PHE A 63 -5.23 6.83 4.80
C PHE A 63 -4.45 8.13 4.89
N TYR A 64 -3.22 8.11 4.39
CA TYR A 64 -2.32 9.27 4.43
C TYR A 64 -1.80 9.63 3.05
N VAL A 65 -1.63 10.93 2.82
CA VAL A 65 -0.75 11.47 1.79
C VAL A 65 0.49 12.07 2.45
N VAL A 66 1.60 12.02 1.75
CA VAL A 66 2.87 12.61 2.18
C VAL A 66 3.01 13.97 1.54
N ARG A 67 3.24 15.00 2.36
CA ARG A 67 3.58 16.35 1.90
C ARG A 67 5.08 16.62 2.08
N HIS A 68 5.71 17.15 1.04
CA HIS A 68 7.10 17.58 1.05
C HIS A 68 7.25 18.84 0.19
N ALA A 69 7.91 19.86 0.70
CA ALA A 69 8.10 21.14 0.01
C ALA A 69 6.78 21.78 -0.51
N GLY A 70 5.67 21.58 0.22
CA GLY A 70 4.34 22.10 -0.16
C GLY A 70 3.53 21.19 -1.07
N GLU A 71 4.15 20.19 -1.70
CA GLU A 71 3.50 19.28 -2.66
C GLU A 71 3.16 17.93 -2.04
N PHE A 72 2.07 17.30 -2.51
CA PHE A 72 1.74 15.92 -2.17
C PHE A 72 2.51 14.96 -3.07
N VAL A 73 3.40 14.17 -2.47
CA VAL A 73 4.43 13.37 -3.17
C VAL A 73 4.42 11.88 -2.84
N GLY A 74 3.50 11.44 -1.99
CA GLY A 74 3.39 10.03 -1.63
C GLY A 74 2.05 9.70 -0.98
N VAL A 75 1.74 8.41 -0.90
CA VAL A 75 0.48 7.87 -0.36
C VAL A 75 0.74 6.54 0.33
N GLY A 76 -0.09 6.21 1.32
CA GLY A 76 -0.09 4.90 1.95
C GLY A 76 -1.33 4.67 2.80
N CYS A 77 -1.78 3.42 2.82
CA CYS A 77 -3.04 3.02 3.42
C CYS A 77 -2.85 1.83 4.36
N LEU A 78 -3.70 1.76 5.38
CA LEU A 78 -3.87 0.63 6.26
C LEU A 78 -5.33 0.21 6.24
N LYS A 79 -5.61 -1.07 5.99
CA LYS A 79 -6.95 -1.64 6.14
C LYS A 79 -6.95 -2.80 7.12
N ARG A 80 -8.14 -3.16 7.60
CA ARG A 80 -8.38 -4.42 8.29
C ARG A 80 -8.40 -5.57 7.27
N LEU A 81 -7.56 -6.56 7.47
CA LEU A 81 -7.58 -7.80 6.68
C LEU A 81 -8.43 -8.87 7.38
N THR A 82 -8.18 -9.07 8.66
CA THR A 82 -8.98 -9.90 9.57
C THR A 82 -9.18 -9.16 10.90
N PRO A 83 -9.97 -9.66 11.85
CA PRO A 83 -10.08 -9.03 13.17
C PRO A 83 -8.75 -8.81 13.90
N ALA A 84 -7.73 -9.65 13.63
CA ALA A 84 -6.44 -9.60 14.29
C ALA A 84 -5.30 -9.06 13.40
N VAL A 85 -5.51 -8.95 12.09
CA VAL A 85 -4.44 -8.61 11.13
C VAL A 85 -4.83 -7.40 10.29
N ALA A 86 -3.93 -6.43 10.21
CA ALA A 86 -4.03 -5.32 9.28
C ALA A 86 -3.19 -5.57 8.01
N GLU A 87 -3.45 -4.82 6.96
CA GLU A 87 -2.67 -4.84 5.72
C GLU A 87 -2.30 -3.43 5.27
N ILE A 88 -1.02 -3.23 4.94
CA ILE A 88 -0.54 -2.02 4.27
C ILE A 88 -0.81 -2.15 2.78
N GLN A 89 -1.40 -1.11 2.20
CA GLN A 89 -1.64 -1.01 0.76
C GLN A 89 -1.22 0.35 0.22
N ARG A 90 -1.03 0.43 -1.10
CA ARG A 90 -0.78 1.68 -1.84
C ARG A 90 0.43 2.48 -1.31
N MET A 91 1.45 1.79 -0.82
CA MET A 91 2.71 2.43 -0.40
C MET A 91 3.47 2.96 -1.60
N TYR A 92 3.42 4.26 -1.80
CA TYR A 92 4.07 4.92 -2.92
C TYR A 92 4.68 6.25 -2.51
N VAL A 93 5.89 6.52 -2.99
CA VAL A 93 6.56 7.83 -2.94
C VAL A 93 7.11 8.10 -4.34
N GLN A 94 6.81 9.27 -4.88
CA GLN A 94 7.27 9.68 -6.21
C GLN A 94 8.78 9.53 -6.32
N PRO A 95 9.30 9.01 -7.45
CA PRO A 95 10.74 8.75 -7.63
C PRO A 95 11.64 9.96 -7.33
N ALA A 96 11.22 11.15 -7.75
CA ALA A 96 11.99 12.39 -7.59
C ALA A 96 12.27 12.79 -6.13
N VAL A 97 11.48 12.28 -5.18
CA VAL A 97 11.61 12.59 -3.75
C VAL A 97 11.96 11.37 -2.90
N ARG A 98 12.42 10.30 -3.50
CA ARG A 98 12.94 9.15 -2.75
C ARG A 98 14.24 9.52 -2.05
N GLY A 99 14.52 8.83 -0.93
CA GLY A 99 15.73 9.06 -0.14
C GLY A 99 15.59 10.15 0.95
N VAL A 100 14.50 10.95 0.96
CA VAL A 100 14.27 11.96 2.02
C VAL A 100 13.62 11.40 3.28
N GLY A 101 13.45 10.07 3.37
CA GLY A 101 12.85 9.40 4.54
C GLY A 101 11.32 9.25 4.50
N ALA A 102 10.65 9.73 3.44
CA ALA A 102 9.20 9.72 3.32
C ALA A 102 8.56 8.31 3.45
N GLY A 103 9.14 7.32 2.77
CA GLY A 103 8.64 5.93 2.85
C GLY A 103 8.79 5.33 4.24
N ARG A 104 9.91 5.61 4.94
CA ARG A 104 10.12 5.16 6.31
C ARG A 104 9.12 5.80 7.26
N LEU A 105 8.96 7.13 7.19
CA LEU A 105 8.00 7.86 8.02
C LEU A 105 6.58 7.29 7.84
N LEU A 106 6.20 6.99 6.61
CA LEU A 106 4.88 6.46 6.29
C LEU A 106 4.67 5.05 6.86
N VAL A 107 5.61 4.12 6.65
CA VAL A 107 5.47 2.76 7.20
C VAL A 107 5.51 2.75 8.73
N GLU A 108 6.36 3.54 9.37
CA GLU A 108 6.42 3.65 10.83
C GLU A 108 5.11 4.21 11.40
N ARG A 109 4.49 5.17 10.72
CA ARG A 109 3.16 5.68 11.09
C ARG A 109 2.09 4.60 11.00
N LEU A 110 2.04 3.86 9.89
CA LEU A 110 1.05 2.79 9.72
C LEU A 110 1.25 1.66 10.74
N LEU A 111 2.48 1.36 11.13
CA LEU A 111 2.79 0.41 12.22
C LEU A 111 2.27 0.93 13.57
N ALA A 112 2.49 2.21 13.87
CA ALA A 112 1.98 2.83 15.11
C ALA A 112 0.44 2.81 15.16
N ASP A 113 -0.20 3.13 14.04
CA ASP A 113 -1.66 3.07 13.92
C ASP A 113 -2.21 1.65 14.08
N ALA A 114 -1.56 0.64 13.47
CA ALA A 114 -1.95 -0.75 13.61
C ALA A 114 -1.88 -1.23 15.06
N ARG A 115 -0.83 -0.82 15.81
CA ARG A 115 -0.72 -1.07 17.26
C ARG A 115 -1.83 -0.38 18.05
N ALA A 116 -2.09 0.89 17.76
CA ALA A 116 -3.16 1.65 18.42
C ALA A 116 -4.55 1.07 18.15
N MET A 117 -4.75 0.46 16.98
CA MET A 117 -5.97 -0.27 16.60
C MET A 117 -6.01 -1.71 17.15
N GLN A 118 -5.01 -2.12 17.95
CA GLN A 118 -4.92 -3.41 18.62
C GLN A 118 -4.81 -4.62 17.67
N PHE A 119 -4.33 -4.45 16.46
CA PHE A 119 -3.96 -5.57 15.60
C PHE A 119 -2.78 -6.36 16.21
N LYS A 120 -2.72 -7.65 15.93
CA LYS A 120 -1.66 -8.55 16.40
C LYS A 120 -0.54 -8.72 15.38
N ALA A 121 -0.86 -8.48 14.10
CA ALA A 121 0.10 -8.53 13.02
C ALA A 121 -0.31 -7.56 11.91
N ILE A 122 0.66 -7.22 11.09
CA ILE A 122 0.46 -6.42 9.89
C ILE A 122 1.12 -7.13 8.71
N ARG A 123 0.42 -7.16 7.59
CA ARG A 123 0.85 -7.81 6.35
C ARG A 123 0.99 -6.80 5.22
N LEU A 124 1.68 -7.20 4.20
CA LEU A 124 1.74 -6.52 2.90
C LEU A 124 2.06 -7.53 1.80
N GLU A 125 1.71 -7.18 0.58
CA GLU A 125 2.11 -7.86 -0.63
C GLU A 125 2.72 -6.87 -1.62
N SER A 126 3.70 -7.31 -2.39
CA SER A 126 4.45 -6.45 -3.31
C SER A 126 5.03 -7.29 -4.44
N LEU A 127 5.08 -6.75 -5.66
CA LEU A 127 5.72 -7.44 -6.77
C LEU A 127 7.20 -7.70 -6.47
N ARG A 128 7.68 -8.91 -6.79
CA ARG A 128 9.03 -9.41 -6.47
C ARG A 128 10.14 -8.50 -7.00
N VAL A 129 9.92 -7.82 -8.12
CA VAL A 129 10.91 -6.90 -8.72
C VAL A 129 11.11 -5.60 -7.94
N LEU A 130 10.25 -5.28 -6.97
CA LEU A 130 10.31 -4.04 -6.18
C LEU A 130 11.27 -4.16 -4.98
N SER A 131 12.47 -4.64 -5.20
CA SER A 131 13.46 -4.93 -4.15
C SER A 131 13.81 -3.75 -3.23
N PRO A 132 13.85 -2.47 -3.67
CA PRO A 132 14.08 -1.34 -2.75
C PRO A 132 12.97 -1.18 -1.70
N ALA A 133 11.71 -1.43 -2.07
CA ALA A 133 10.58 -1.41 -1.12
C ALA A 133 10.71 -2.54 -0.10
N HIS A 134 11.10 -3.75 -0.55
CA HIS A 134 11.33 -4.89 0.35
C HIS A 134 12.48 -4.64 1.35
N ALA A 135 13.52 -3.95 0.93
CA ALA A 135 14.62 -3.56 1.83
C ALA A 135 14.12 -2.63 2.95
N LEU A 136 13.25 -1.66 2.61
CA LEU A 136 12.61 -0.80 3.62
C LEU A 136 11.77 -1.64 4.59
N TYR A 137 10.90 -2.53 4.10
CA TYR A 137 10.04 -3.35 4.97
C TYR A 137 10.85 -4.27 5.89
N ARG A 138 11.88 -4.93 5.37
CA ARG A 138 12.79 -5.75 6.21
C ARG A 138 13.48 -4.90 7.27
N SER A 139 13.88 -3.66 6.95
CA SER A 139 14.57 -2.77 7.90
C SER A 139 13.70 -2.33 9.08
N VAL A 140 12.38 -2.43 8.98
CA VAL A 140 11.43 -2.15 10.07
C VAL A 140 10.87 -3.43 10.71
N GLY A 141 11.35 -4.62 10.29
CA GLY A 141 11.09 -5.90 10.95
C GLY A 141 10.16 -6.87 10.21
N PHE A 142 9.68 -6.53 9.02
CA PHE A 142 8.89 -7.48 8.21
C PHE A 142 9.74 -8.67 7.79
N ARG A 143 9.10 -9.84 7.78
CA ARG A 143 9.66 -11.10 7.28
C ARG A 143 8.78 -11.66 6.18
N GLU A 144 9.39 -12.31 5.20
CA GLU A 144 8.67 -12.98 4.11
C GLU A 144 7.88 -14.18 4.65
N ILE A 145 6.67 -14.33 4.18
CA ILE A 145 5.75 -15.42 4.51
C ILE A 145 5.18 -16.04 3.22
N GLU A 146 4.51 -17.19 3.34
CA GLU A 146 3.75 -17.79 2.26
C GLU A 146 2.54 -16.91 1.87
N PRO A 147 2.08 -16.98 0.61
CA PRO A 147 0.85 -16.30 0.19
C PRO A 147 -0.35 -16.65 1.07
N TYR A 148 -1.19 -15.67 1.35
CA TYR A 148 -2.42 -15.84 2.12
C TYR A 148 -3.67 -15.61 1.26
N ASN A 149 -4.76 -16.30 1.60
CA ASN A 149 -5.99 -16.31 0.79
C ASN A 149 -6.81 -15.02 0.88
N GLU A 150 -6.64 -14.26 1.95
CA GLU A 150 -7.31 -12.96 2.18
C GLU A 150 -6.63 -11.81 1.44
N SER A 151 -5.67 -12.11 0.56
CA SER A 151 -4.99 -11.11 -0.26
C SER A 151 -5.99 -10.25 -1.03
N SER A 152 -5.77 -8.95 -1.03
CA SER A 152 -6.65 -7.98 -1.71
C SER A 152 -6.76 -8.20 -3.22
N MET A 153 -5.78 -8.87 -3.82
CA MET A 153 -5.80 -9.18 -5.26
C MET A 153 -6.80 -10.28 -5.60
N THR A 154 -7.28 -11.05 -4.63
CA THR A 154 -8.32 -12.07 -4.83
C THR A 154 -9.61 -11.47 -5.42
N ASP A 155 -9.90 -10.21 -5.10
CA ASP A 155 -11.11 -9.52 -5.60
C ASP A 155 -10.97 -9.01 -7.04
N TYR A 156 -9.73 -8.94 -7.58
CA TYR A 156 -9.43 -8.30 -8.87
C TYR A 156 -8.85 -9.25 -9.92
N GLN A 157 -8.60 -10.52 -9.60
CA GLN A 157 -7.95 -11.47 -10.48
C GLN A 157 -8.77 -12.74 -10.68
N SER A 158 -8.73 -13.31 -11.90
CA SER A 158 -9.20 -14.67 -12.14
C SER A 158 -8.33 -15.68 -11.38
N ARG A 159 -8.83 -16.92 -11.21
CA ARG A 159 -8.10 -17.98 -10.51
C ARG A 159 -6.70 -18.22 -11.09
N ASP A 160 -6.57 -18.27 -12.43
CA ASP A 160 -5.29 -18.51 -13.11
C ASP A 160 -4.35 -17.30 -12.95
N ALA A 161 -4.86 -16.08 -13.12
CA ALA A 161 -4.09 -14.86 -12.90
C ALA A 161 -3.66 -14.71 -11.42
N LEU A 162 -4.47 -15.17 -10.46
CA LEU A 162 -4.13 -15.17 -9.05
C LEU A 162 -2.94 -16.11 -8.75
N THR A 163 -2.88 -17.28 -9.39
CA THR A 163 -1.74 -18.20 -9.27
C THR A 163 -0.46 -17.55 -9.79
N THR A 164 -0.53 -16.88 -10.95
CA THR A 164 0.60 -16.13 -11.53
C THR A 164 0.98 -14.97 -10.60
N TYR A 165 0.01 -14.24 -10.06
CA TYR A 165 0.25 -13.15 -9.12
C TYR A 165 0.98 -13.65 -7.86
N HIS A 166 0.53 -14.74 -7.23
CA HIS A 166 1.16 -15.31 -6.04
C HIS A 166 2.63 -15.66 -6.26
N SER A 167 2.98 -16.20 -7.44
CA SER A 167 4.38 -16.50 -7.80
C SER A 167 5.20 -15.24 -8.11
N SER A 168 4.54 -14.15 -8.51
CA SER A 168 5.16 -12.88 -8.90
C SER A 168 5.33 -11.89 -7.75
N ALA A 169 4.68 -12.15 -6.62
CA ALA A 169 4.68 -11.28 -5.45
C ALA A 169 5.51 -11.84 -4.30
N VAL A 170 5.90 -10.95 -3.41
CA VAL A 170 6.44 -11.23 -2.08
C VAL A 170 5.37 -10.87 -1.07
N PHE A 171 5.10 -11.77 -0.16
CA PHE A 171 4.17 -11.58 0.96
C PHE A 171 4.98 -11.44 2.24
N MET A 172 4.69 -10.44 3.04
CA MET A 172 5.47 -10.15 4.23
C MET A 172 4.56 -9.89 5.43
N GLU A 173 5.03 -10.23 6.61
CA GLU A 173 4.34 -10.03 7.89
C GLU A 173 5.28 -9.48 8.95
N LEU A 174 4.73 -8.66 9.84
CA LEU A 174 5.35 -8.23 11.08
C LEU A 174 4.37 -8.47 12.23
N ALA A 175 4.80 -9.17 13.29
CA ALA A 175 4.07 -9.26 14.54
C ALA A 175 4.16 -7.91 15.30
N LEU A 176 3.04 -7.43 15.85
CA LEU A 176 2.92 -6.11 16.47
C LEU A 176 3.02 -6.16 18.01
#